data_9e2494779385bab143ca2c0294b7fe1a
#
_entry.id   9e2494779385bab143ca2c0294b7fe1a
#
_cell.length_a   1.000
_cell.length_b   1.000
_cell.length_c   1.000
_cell.angle_alpha   90.00
_cell.angle_beta   90.00
_cell.angle_gamma   90.00
#
_symmetry.space_group_name_H-M   'P 1'
#
loop_
_entity.id
_entity.type
_entity.pdbx_description
1 polymer ?
#
loop_
_entity_poly.entity_id
_entity_poly.type
_entity_poly.pdbx_seq_one_letter_code
_entity_poly.pdbx_strand_id
1 'polypeptide(L)'
;MFLRSFARCWLYAAFLAALGACTWADLRPGKSTSSLPQNQVEVFSWWTGGGEAAGLDAMIEVFHQKHPEIEFINAAVAGGAGTNARAVLAARLQAGDPPDSWQGHAGQELIGTYVAAKQLEPLNFLYEQEGWLEVMPEMLIPLISQNGQIYSVPVNIHRANMLWYNPKVLSAHQIAPPQTFDEWIAAMEKLQAEGMEAPLSLGEQWTAMHLFETVLLASLGPQDYAGIWTGAVGWDTPQVQRALENYLTVMRFTNSDAASLAWQDAAQLVVNGDAAFNVMGDWAEGFFKELGKTPREDFGWQPVPGTQGTFQFLSDSFVLPANAPHRDAAVAWLKVAGSKEGQDAFNPVKGSIPARSDADRSLYDEYLQSAMDDWQTNTVVGSLSHGVVANDSWKQEIDTALGLFLQSKDVAVFQQALLAACQKSGPCP
;
A
#
# COMPACT_ATOMS: atom_id res chain seq x y z
N MET A 1 -62.43 -29.87 11.52
CA MET A 1 -63.58 -30.19 10.63
C MET A 1 -63.01 -30.53 9.26
N PHE A 2 -63.14 -31.83 8.95
CA PHE A 2 -63.09 -32.51 7.63
C PHE A 2 -61.85 -32.26 6.76
N LEU A 3 -60.92 -33.23 6.59
CA LEU A 3 -60.96 -34.64 6.16
C LEU A 3 -61.05 -34.83 4.60
N ARG A 4 -60.05 -35.62 4.12
CA ARG A 4 -60.10 -36.63 3.06
C ARG A 4 -59.73 -36.16 1.66
N SER A 5 -59.15 -36.96 0.78
CA SER A 5 -58.62 -38.33 0.83
C SER A 5 -58.13 -38.72 -0.55
N PHE A 6 -57.12 -39.60 -0.67
CA PHE A 6 -56.97 -40.75 -1.61
C PHE A 6 -57.23 -40.52 -3.11
N ALA A 7 -56.64 -41.16 -4.07
CA ALA A 7 -55.88 -42.42 -4.20
C ALA A 7 -55.37 -42.62 -5.61
N ARG A 8 -54.29 -43.39 -5.76
CA ARG A 8 -54.04 -44.50 -6.70
C ARG A 8 -54.43 -44.42 -8.21
N CYS A 9 -53.48 -44.71 -9.10
CA CYS A 9 -53.56 -45.94 -9.91
C CYS A 9 -52.21 -46.29 -10.57
N TRP A 10 -51.84 -47.52 -10.42
CA TRP A 10 -50.86 -48.31 -11.16
C TRP A 10 -51.40 -48.74 -12.52
N LEU A 11 -50.49 -48.92 -13.53
CA LEU A 11 -50.53 -50.00 -14.52
C LEU A 11 -49.32 -49.92 -15.48
N TYR A 12 -48.41 -50.89 -15.38
CA TYR A 12 -47.95 -51.90 -16.33
C TYR A 12 -47.81 -51.48 -17.82
N ALA A 13 -46.65 -51.66 -18.46
CA ALA A 13 -46.26 -52.92 -19.05
C ALA A 13 -44.89 -52.77 -19.77
N ALA A 14 -44.18 -53.86 -19.76
CA ALA A 14 -42.92 -54.14 -20.39
C ALA A 14 -43.00 -54.15 -21.93
N PHE A 15 -41.86 -53.79 -22.62
CA PHE A 15 -41.54 -54.44 -23.90
C PHE A 15 -40.00 -54.35 -24.19
N LEU A 16 -39.39 -55.50 -24.23
CA LEU A 16 -38.36 -56.07 -25.11
C LEU A 16 -37.02 -55.35 -25.31
N ALA A 17 -36.00 -56.10 -24.95
CA ALA A 17 -34.59 -55.96 -25.25
C ALA A 17 -34.32 -55.93 -26.78
N ALA A 18 -33.47 -54.98 -27.19
CA ALA A 18 -32.68 -55.10 -28.40
C ALA A 18 -31.20 -54.87 -28.04
N LEU A 19 -30.44 -55.94 -28.16
CA LEU A 19 -29.00 -55.97 -28.05
C LEU A 19 -28.38 -55.11 -29.19
N GLY A 20 -27.81 -53.96 -28.85
CA GLY A 20 -26.93 -53.22 -29.72
C GLY A 20 -25.61 -53.01 -28.99
N ALA A 21 -24.61 -53.76 -29.39
CA ALA A 21 -23.23 -53.55 -28.96
C ALA A 21 -22.75 -52.21 -29.50
N CYS A 22 -22.78 -51.17 -28.65
CA CYS A 22 -22.03 -49.94 -28.88
C CYS A 22 -20.73 -50.05 -28.12
N THR A 23 -19.66 -50.13 -28.85
CA THR A 23 -18.27 -49.96 -28.40
C THR A 23 -18.14 -48.71 -27.52
N TRP A 24 -17.68 -48.92 -26.31
CA TRP A 24 -17.24 -47.83 -25.43
C TRP A 24 -16.03 -47.18 -26.09
N ALA A 25 -16.23 -46.08 -26.82
CA ALA A 25 -15.20 -45.17 -27.15
C ALA A 25 -14.78 -44.48 -25.83
N ASP A 26 -13.53 -44.68 -25.43
CA ASP A 26 -12.84 -43.96 -24.35
C ASP A 26 -13.01 -42.45 -24.57
N LEU A 27 -14.02 -41.85 -23.93
CA LEU A 27 -14.10 -40.44 -23.69
C LEU A 27 -13.15 -40.13 -22.53
N ARG A 28 -11.82 -40.16 -22.81
CA ARG A 28 -10.89 -39.42 -22.02
C ARG A 28 -11.26 -37.95 -22.22
N PRO A 29 -11.52 -37.17 -21.15
CA PRO A 29 -11.58 -35.73 -21.29
C PRO A 29 -10.23 -35.31 -21.79
N GLY A 30 -10.14 -34.94 -23.05
CA GLY A 30 -9.00 -34.24 -23.58
C GLY A 30 -8.86 -33.00 -22.71
N LYS A 31 -7.74 -32.87 -21.98
CA LYS A 31 -7.27 -31.58 -21.48
C LYS A 31 -7.20 -30.69 -22.72
N SER A 32 -8.21 -29.85 -22.90
CA SER A 32 -8.07 -28.69 -23.76
C SER A 32 -7.02 -27.83 -23.10
N THR A 33 -5.77 -28.04 -23.44
CA THR A 33 -4.75 -27.03 -23.29
C THR A 33 -5.11 -25.96 -24.31
N SER A 34 -6.03 -25.05 -23.95
CA SER A 34 -6.06 -23.74 -24.56
C SER A 34 -4.68 -23.17 -24.24
N SER A 35 -3.77 -23.18 -25.20
CA SER A 35 -2.57 -22.40 -25.10
C SER A 35 -3.05 -20.95 -24.88
N LEU A 36 -2.78 -20.39 -23.68
CA LEU A 36 -2.97 -18.98 -23.42
C LEU A 36 -2.25 -18.20 -24.53
N PRO A 37 -2.79 -17.08 -25.01
CA PRO A 37 -2.08 -16.23 -25.97
C PRO A 37 -0.71 -15.91 -25.39
N GLN A 38 0.37 -16.30 -26.09
CA GLN A 38 1.73 -16.20 -25.55
C GLN A 38 2.27 -14.75 -25.45
N ASN A 39 1.53 -13.80 -26.00
CA ASN A 39 1.97 -12.40 -26.12
C ASN A 39 1.13 -11.47 -25.25
N GLN A 40 0.92 -11.79 -23.99
CA GLN A 40 0.25 -10.91 -23.04
C GLN A 40 0.98 -10.91 -21.69
N VAL A 41 0.82 -9.83 -20.92
CA VAL A 41 1.24 -9.73 -19.52
C VAL A 41 0.11 -9.17 -18.67
N GLU A 42 -0.34 -9.92 -17.68
CA GLU A 42 -1.31 -9.45 -16.69
C GLU A 42 -0.57 -8.91 -15.46
N VAL A 43 -0.71 -7.60 -15.23
CA VAL A 43 -0.11 -6.94 -14.07
C VAL A 43 -1.20 -6.53 -13.09
N PHE A 44 -1.10 -7.05 -11.88
CA PHE A 44 -2.05 -6.83 -10.81
C PHE A 44 -1.55 -5.73 -9.87
N SER A 45 -2.38 -4.72 -9.60
CA SER A 45 -2.05 -3.59 -8.73
C SER A 45 -3.29 -3.04 -8.03
N TRP A 46 -3.14 -1.96 -7.26
CA TRP A 46 -4.25 -1.18 -6.71
C TRP A 46 -4.30 0.27 -7.20
N TRP A 47 -3.49 0.61 -8.18
CA TRP A 47 -3.43 1.96 -8.75
C TRP A 47 -4.54 2.17 -9.77
N THR A 48 -5.68 2.68 -9.29
CA THR A 48 -6.91 2.80 -10.09
C THR A 48 -7.39 4.23 -10.31
N GLY A 49 -6.72 5.22 -9.71
CA GLY A 49 -7.11 6.63 -9.84
C GLY A 49 -5.98 7.56 -9.46
N GLY A 50 -6.17 8.84 -9.78
CA GLY A 50 -5.22 9.90 -9.43
C GLY A 50 -3.87 9.76 -10.10
N GLY A 51 -2.87 10.40 -9.53
CA GLY A 51 -1.48 10.27 -9.94
C GLY A 51 -0.98 8.82 -9.97
N GLU A 52 -1.61 7.91 -9.20
CA GLU A 52 -1.25 6.49 -9.19
C GLU A 52 -1.56 5.80 -10.53
N ALA A 53 -2.78 5.95 -11.04
CA ALA A 53 -3.18 5.39 -12.33
C ALA A 53 -2.42 6.09 -13.48
N ALA A 54 -2.33 7.42 -13.44
CA ALA A 54 -1.62 8.18 -14.46
C ALA A 54 -0.12 7.84 -14.52
N GLY A 55 0.53 7.62 -13.38
CA GLY A 55 1.91 7.14 -13.32
C GLY A 55 2.06 5.75 -13.93
N LEU A 56 1.17 4.80 -13.57
CA LEU A 56 1.19 3.46 -14.15
C LEU A 56 0.98 3.52 -15.67
N ASP A 57 0.04 4.33 -16.16
CA ASP A 57 -0.21 4.51 -17.59
C ASP A 57 1.02 5.05 -18.31
N ALA A 58 1.77 5.99 -17.71
CA ALA A 58 3.01 6.49 -18.28
C ALA A 58 4.10 5.39 -18.38
N MET A 59 4.21 4.51 -17.38
CA MET A 59 5.11 3.36 -17.43
C MET A 59 4.66 2.31 -18.46
N ILE A 60 3.35 2.07 -18.58
CA ILE A 60 2.77 1.16 -19.59
C ILE A 60 3.05 1.67 -21.00
N GLU A 61 3.01 3.00 -21.22
CA GLU A 61 3.38 3.57 -22.51
C GLU A 61 4.84 3.29 -22.88
N VAL A 62 5.76 3.39 -21.91
CA VAL A 62 7.18 2.96 -22.13
C VAL A 62 7.25 1.47 -22.45
N PHE A 63 6.43 0.64 -21.80
CA PHE A 63 6.35 -0.80 -22.08
C PHE A 63 5.88 -1.07 -23.51
N HIS A 64 4.81 -0.42 -23.97
CA HIS A 64 4.30 -0.56 -25.33
C HIS A 64 5.30 -0.13 -26.40
N GLN A 65 6.08 0.93 -26.12
CA GLN A 65 7.14 1.39 -27.06
C GLN A 65 8.27 0.36 -27.20
N LYS A 66 8.63 -0.34 -26.11
CA LYS A 66 9.70 -1.35 -26.10
C LYS A 66 9.22 -2.73 -26.52
N HIS A 67 7.96 -3.07 -26.29
CA HIS A 67 7.35 -4.38 -26.49
C HIS A 67 5.97 -4.27 -27.17
N PRO A 68 5.89 -3.70 -28.40
CA PRO A 68 4.61 -3.51 -29.09
C PRO A 68 3.89 -4.82 -29.44
N GLU A 69 4.59 -5.95 -29.37
CA GLU A 69 4.06 -7.29 -29.62
C GLU A 69 3.38 -7.91 -28.40
N ILE A 70 3.52 -7.33 -27.20
CA ILE A 70 2.95 -7.86 -25.94
C ILE A 70 1.74 -7.02 -25.54
N GLU A 71 0.59 -7.65 -25.42
CA GLU A 71 -0.62 -7.03 -24.87
C GLU A 71 -0.45 -6.84 -23.35
N PHE A 72 -0.63 -5.61 -22.85
CA PHE A 72 -0.61 -5.33 -21.43
C PHE A 72 -2.04 -5.36 -20.85
N ILE A 73 -2.28 -6.22 -19.87
CA ILE A 73 -3.54 -6.34 -19.16
C ILE A 73 -3.37 -5.69 -17.78
N ASN A 74 -3.95 -4.48 -17.62
CA ASN A 74 -4.00 -3.81 -16.34
C ASN A 74 -5.12 -4.40 -15.49
N ALA A 75 -4.77 -5.27 -14.53
CA ALA A 75 -5.71 -5.97 -13.63
C ALA A 75 -5.82 -5.27 -12.26
N ALA A 76 -5.85 -3.94 -12.25
CA ALA A 76 -5.90 -3.16 -11.02
C ALA A 76 -7.23 -3.32 -10.27
N VAL A 77 -7.16 -3.41 -8.91
CA VAL A 77 -8.31 -3.55 -8.01
C VAL A 77 -8.33 -2.40 -7.00
N ALA A 78 -9.38 -1.60 -7.04
CA ALA A 78 -9.52 -0.41 -6.22
C ALA A 78 -9.77 -0.69 -4.73
N GLY A 79 -9.33 0.25 -3.88
CA GLY A 79 -9.76 0.44 -2.49
C GLY A 79 -8.78 -0.06 -1.43
N GLY A 80 -8.80 0.67 -0.30
CA GLY A 80 -8.10 0.34 0.93
C GLY A 80 -6.58 0.32 0.85
N ALA A 81 -5.94 1.17 0.02
CA ALA A 81 -4.49 1.13 -0.23
C ALA A 81 -3.96 -0.29 -0.45
N GLY A 82 -4.61 -1.03 -1.33
CA GLY A 82 -4.27 -2.41 -1.66
C GLY A 82 -4.91 -3.49 -0.77
N THR A 83 -5.68 -3.16 0.26
CA THR A 83 -6.34 -4.16 1.11
C THR A 83 -7.28 -5.06 0.29
N ASN A 84 -8.12 -4.48 -0.57
CA ASN A 84 -9.00 -5.22 -1.46
C ASN A 84 -8.21 -6.04 -2.49
N ALA A 85 -7.19 -5.43 -3.09
CA ALA A 85 -6.32 -6.09 -4.06
C ALA A 85 -5.61 -7.29 -3.45
N ARG A 86 -5.03 -7.17 -2.25
CA ARG A 86 -4.38 -8.29 -1.55
C ARG A 86 -5.34 -9.44 -1.24
N ALA A 87 -6.60 -9.14 -0.87
CA ALA A 87 -7.60 -10.18 -0.64
C ALA A 87 -7.93 -10.95 -1.93
N VAL A 88 -8.10 -10.25 -3.06
CA VAL A 88 -8.32 -10.87 -4.38
C VAL A 88 -7.09 -11.67 -4.82
N LEU A 89 -5.88 -11.10 -4.67
CA LEU A 89 -4.63 -11.78 -4.99
C LEU A 89 -4.46 -13.08 -4.17
N ALA A 90 -4.71 -13.04 -2.86
CA ALA A 90 -4.63 -14.22 -2.00
C ALA A 90 -5.58 -15.33 -2.47
N ALA A 91 -6.80 -14.99 -2.86
CA ALA A 91 -7.75 -15.96 -3.41
C ALA A 91 -7.25 -16.56 -4.74
N ARG A 92 -6.69 -15.76 -5.65
CA ARG A 92 -6.10 -16.22 -6.91
C ARG A 92 -4.91 -17.15 -6.66
N LEU A 93 -4.00 -16.77 -5.77
CA LEU A 93 -2.83 -17.59 -5.42
C LEU A 93 -3.25 -18.94 -4.81
N GLN A 94 -4.28 -18.97 -3.96
CA GLN A 94 -4.84 -20.21 -3.40
C GLN A 94 -5.48 -21.09 -4.48
N ALA A 95 -6.10 -20.49 -5.49
CA ALA A 95 -6.67 -21.21 -6.63
C ALA A 95 -5.63 -21.74 -7.62
N GLY A 96 -4.36 -21.34 -7.48
CA GLY A 96 -3.29 -21.66 -8.44
C GLY A 96 -3.41 -20.89 -9.75
N ASP A 97 -4.00 -19.69 -9.70
CA ASP A 97 -4.22 -18.77 -10.83
C ASP A 97 -3.51 -17.40 -10.54
N PRO A 98 -2.18 -17.37 -10.43
CA PRO A 98 -1.45 -16.13 -10.22
C PRO A 98 -1.56 -15.21 -11.44
N PRO A 99 -1.50 -13.86 -11.28
CA PRO A 99 -1.19 -12.97 -12.39
C PRO A 99 0.27 -13.18 -12.87
N ASP A 100 0.67 -12.54 -13.96
CA ASP A 100 2.04 -12.61 -14.44
C ASP A 100 3.02 -11.79 -13.58
N SER A 101 2.52 -10.70 -13.01
CA SER A 101 3.25 -9.89 -12.01
C SER A 101 2.25 -9.20 -11.11
N TRP A 102 2.64 -8.86 -9.89
CA TRP A 102 1.84 -8.02 -9.01
C TRP A 102 2.66 -7.00 -8.24
N GLN A 103 1.99 -5.90 -7.89
CA GLN A 103 2.49 -4.89 -6.97
C GLN A 103 2.49 -5.41 -5.53
N GLY A 104 3.58 -5.18 -4.81
CA GLY A 104 3.72 -5.39 -3.37
C GLY A 104 4.69 -4.37 -2.79
N HIS A 105 4.77 -4.28 -1.47
CA HIS A 105 5.72 -3.40 -0.81
C HIS A 105 7.01 -4.15 -0.47
N ALA A 106 8.16 -3.47 -0.64
CA ALA A 106 9.44 -3.95 -0.13
C ALA A 106 9.39 -4.05 1.40
N GLY A 107 10.07 -5.05 2.00
CA GLY A 107 10.09 -5.29 3.43
C GLY A 107 9.36 -6.56 3.84
N GLN A 108 8.71 -6.55 5.01
CA GLN A 108 8.12 -7.74 5.61
C GLN A 108 6.87 -8.24 4.88
N GLU A 109 6.13 -7.38 4.18
CA GLU A 109 5.06 -7.81 3.27
C GLU A 109 5.62 -8.76 2.20
N LEU A 110 6.72 -8.39 1.56
CA LEU A 110 7.36 -9.23 0.55
C LEU A 110 8.01 -10.48 1.17
N ILE A 111 8.93 -10.27 2.12
CA ILE A 111 9.80 -11.32 2.63
C ILE A 111 9.05 -12.24 3.61
N GLY A 112 8.32 -11.65 4.53
CA GLY A 112 7.62 -12.38 5.60
C GLY A 112 6.31 -13.02 5.13
N THR A 113 5.77 -12.64 3.99
CA THR A 113 4.53 -13.19 3.43
C THR A 113 4.81 -14.01 2.17
N TYR A 114 5.11 -13.37 1.04
CA TYR A 114 5.17 -14.05 -0.27
C TYR A 114 6.42 -14.93 -0.45
N VAL A 115 7.60 -14.45 -0.02
CA VAL A 115 8.84 -15.25 -0.09
C VAL A 115 8.77 -16.42 0.88
N ALA A 116 8.31 -16.19 2.13
CA ALA A 116 8.12 -17.25 3.12
C ALA A 116 7.15 -18.33 2.63
N ALA A 117 6.12 -17.95 1.87
CA ALA A 117 5.17 -18.87 1.24
C ALA A 117 5.69 -19.54 -0.07
N LYS A 118 6.91 -19.20 -0.52
CA LYS A 118 7.54 -19.72 -1.76
C LYS A 118 6.71 -19.43 -3.01
N GLN A 119 6.07 -18.28 -3.07
CA GLN A 119 5.21 -17.87 -4.17
C GLN A 119 5.95 -17.11 -5.28
N LEU A 120 7.22 -16.76 -5.06
CA LEU A 120 8.01 -15.90 -5.93
C LEU A 120 9.21 -16.62 -6.51
N GLU A 121 9.61 -16.23 -7.73
CA GLU A 121 10.84 -16.61 -8.39
C GLU A 121 11.94 -15.60 -8.06
N PRO A 122 13.21 -16.04 -7.77
CA PRO A 122 14.34 -15.13 -7.59
C PRO A 122 14.70 -14.37 -8.86
N LEU A 123 15.07 -13.09 -8.70
CA LEU A 123 15.36 -12.15 -9.78
C LEU A 123 16.84 -11.81 -9.93
N ASN A 124 17.76 -12.53 -9.28
CA ASN A 124 19.22 -12.26 -9.35
C ASN A 124 19.70 -12.14 -10.80
N PHE A 125 19.23 -13.03 -11.68
CA PHE A 125 19.58 -13.01 -13.11
C PHE A 125 19.25 -11.67 -13.77
N LEU A 126 18.12 -11.05 -13.37
CA LEU A 126 17.66 -9.78 -13.92
C LEU A 126 18.51 -8.61 -13.39
N TYR A 127 18.84 -8.63 -12.10
CA TYR A 127 19.72 -7.64 -11.47
C TYR A 127 21.13 -7.66 -12.07
N GLU A 128 21.68 -8.87 -12.34
CA GLU A 128 22.97 -9.04 -13.00
C GLU A 128 22.94 -8.56 -14.46
N GLN A 129 21.87 -8.93 -15.20
CA GLN A 129 21.74 -8.60 -16.62
C GLN A 129 21.58 -7.10 -16.87
N GLU A 130 20.80 -6.41 -16.02
CA GLU A 130 20.47 -5.00 -16.15
C GLU A 130 21.39 -4.07 -15.33
N GLY A 131 22.33 -4.63 -14.53
CA GLY A 131 23.27 -3.85 -13.70
C GLY A 131 22.62 -3.08 -12.56
N TRP A 132 21.45 -3.51 -12.08
CA TRP A 132 20.68 -2.73 -11.12
C TRP A 132 21.31 -2.58 -9.73
N LEU A 133 22.19 -3.50 -9.32
CA LEU A 133 22.92 -3.38 -8.06
C LEU A 133 23.83 -2.14 -7.98
N GLU A 134 24.22 -1.58 -9.14
CA GLU A 134 25.06 -0.38 -9.19
C GLU A 134 24.27 0.92 -9.04
N VAL A 135 22.94 0.88 -9.29
CA VAL A 135 22.09 2.06 -9.36
C VAL A 135 20.94 2.08 -8.36
N MET A 136 20.57 0.94 -7.78
CA MET A 136 19.58 0.90 -6.70
C MET A 136 20.24 1.24 -5.35
N PRO A 137 19.59 2.02 -4.48
CA PRO A 137 20.09 2.32 -3.15
C PRO A 137 20.38 1.04 -2.35
N GLU A 138 21.58 0.95 -1.76
CA GLU A 138 22.01 -0.24 -1.00
C GLU A 138 21.01 -0.64 0.11
N MET A 139 20.35 0.32 0.72
CA MET A 139 19.38 0.08 1.80
C MET A 139 18.08 -0.59 1.34
N LEU A 140 17.76 -0.57 0.04
CA LEU A 140 16.61 -1.30 -0.50
C LEU A 140 16.89 -2.81 -0.63
N ILE A 141 18.14 -3.20 -0.90
CA ILE A 141 18.50 -4.59 -1.21
C ILE A 141 18.15 -5.56 -0.08
N PRO A 142 18.43 -5.27 1.21
CA PRO A 142 17.98 -6.14 2.31
C PRO A 142 16.45 -6.30 2.42
N LEU A 143 15.69 -5.29 2.01
CA LEU A 143 14.22 -5.28 2.09
C LEU A 143 13.55 -6.10 0.99
N ILE A 144 14.30 -6.45 -0.05
CA ILE A 144 13.80 -7.25 -1.18
C ILE A 144 14.52 -8.59 -1.32
N SER A 145 15.38 -8.94 -0.35
CA SER A 145 16.26 -10.11 -0.43
C SER A 145 16.10 -11.02 0.76
N GLN A 146 16.21 -12.33 0.51
CA GLN A 146 16.34 -13.36 1.55
C GLN A 146 17.34 -14.43 1.11
N ASN A 147 18.26 -14.81 2.00
CA ASN A 147 19.27 -15.86 1.75
C ASN A 147 20.10 -15.62 0.45
N GLY A 148 20.42 -14.35 0.15
CA GLY A 148 21.19 -13.95 -1.05
C GLY A 148 20.38 -13.97 -2.34
N GLN A 149 19.08 -14.19 -2.29
CA GLN A 149 18.17 -14.13 -3.43
C GLN A 149 17.34 -12.86 -3.38
N ILE A 150 17.19 -12.18 -4.52
CA ILE A 150 16.38 -10.96 -4.70
C ILE A 150 15.04 -11.35 -5.29
N TYR A 151 13.92 -10.78 -4.80
CA TYR A 151 12.58 -11.24 -5.14
C TYR A 151 11.64 -10.19 -5.73
N SER A 152 12.02 -8.93 -5.77
CA SER A 152 11.19 -7.88 -6.40
C SER A 152 12.02 -6.80 -7.07
N VAL A 153 11.35 -5.98 -7.88
CA VAL A 153 11.90 -4.81 -8.56
C VAL A 153 11.23 -3.57 -7.96
N PRO A 154 11.89 -2.84 -7.04
CA PRO A 154 11.42 -1.55 -6.55
C PRO A 154 11.27 -0.54 -7.69
N VAL A 155 10.14 0.19 -7.70
CA VAL A 155 9.85 1.19 -8.75
C VAL A 155 9.86 2.61 -8.24
N ASN A 156 9.74 2.79 -6.92
CA ASN A 156 9.72 4.09 -6.27
C ASN A 156 10.24 4.01 -4.83
N ILE A 157 10.38 5.19 -4.24
CA ILE A 157 10.50 5.41 -2.80
C ILE A 157 9.46 6.46 -2.44
N HIS A 158 8.67 6.19 -1.41
CA HIS A 158 7.68 7.10 -0.85
C HIS A 158 8.04 7.52 0.56
N ARG A 159 7.69 8.76 0.90
CA ARG A 159 7.75 9.31 2.24
C ARG A 159 6.36 9.32 2.87
N ALA A 160 6.17 8.58 3.94
CA ALA A 160 4.88 8.43 4.62
C ALA A 160 4.57 9.56 5.62
N ASN A 161 5.58 10.09 6.34
CA ASN A 161 5.39 11.03 7.45
C ASN A 161 5.22 12.50 7.03
N MET A 162 4.34 12.76 6.04
CA MET A 162 4.10 14.12 5.57
C MET A 162 2.83 14.71 6.16
N LEU A 163 2.91 15.98 6.58
CA LEU A 163 1.80 16.83 6.93
C LEU A 163 1.53 17.78 5.77
N TRP A 164 0.44 17.53 5.09
CA TRP A 164 -0.11 18.41 4.06
C TRP A 164 -1.01 19.46 4.73
N TYR A 165 -0.90 20.72 4.34
CA TYR A 165 -1.70 21.79 4.92
C TYR A 165 -2.17 22.80 3.86
N ASN A 166 -3.28 23.48 4.16
CA ASN A 166 -3.78 24.57 3.33
C ASN A 166 -3.19 25.91 3.76
N PRO A 167 -2.30 26.55 2.96
CA PRO A 167 -1.68 27.82 3.32
C PRO A 167 -2.67 28.96 3.50
N LYS A 168 -3.77 28.97 2.73
CA LYS A 168 -4.81 30.01 2.79
C LYS A 168 -5.59 29.92 4.08
N VAL A 169 -5.95 28.71 4.52
CA VAL A 169 -6.59 28.45 5.82
C VAL A 169 -5.68 28.90 6.95
N LEU A 170 -4.42 28.46 6.96
CA LEU A 170 -3.49 28.83 8.04
C LEU A 170 -3.30 30.35 8.12
N SER A 171 -3.14 31.00 6.97
CA SER A 171 -2.99 32.46 6.90
C SER A 171 -4.22 33.21 7.39
N ALA A 172 -5.44 32.78 6.99
CA ALA A 172 -6.69 33.39 7.43
C ALA A 172 -6.87 33.35 8.96
N HIS A 173 -6.39 32.29 9.59
CA HIS A 173 -6.44 32.09 11.04
C HIS A 173 -5.17 32.54 11.75
N GLN A 174 -4.22 33.20 11.08
CA GLN A 174 -2.93 33.67 11.64
C GLN A 174 -2.16 32.54 12.36
N ILE A 175 -2.08 31.38 11.69
CA ILE A 175 -1.34 30.20 12.14
C ILE A 175 -0.13 30.02 11.23
N ALA A 176 1.06 29.92 11.81
CA ALA A 176 2.24 29.45 11.09
C ALA A 176 2.22 27.92 10.97
N PRO A 177 2.80 27.33 9.91
CA PRO A 177 2.94 25.88 9.84
C PRO A 177 3.64 25.34 11.10
N PRO A 178 3.00 24.43 11.88
CA PRO A 178 3.45 23.99 13.19
C PRO A 178 4.77 23.21 13.10
N GLN A 179 5.75 23.52 13.93
CA GLN A 179 7.07 22.86 13.94
C GLN A 179 7.20 21.80 15.03
N THR A 180 6.43 21.91 16.11
CA THR A 180 6.42 20.97 17.22
C THR A 180 5.04 20.31 17.36
N PHE A 181 5.00 19.16 18.04
CA PHE A 181 3.73 18.47 18.29
C PHE A 181 2.74 19.34 19.07
N ASP A 182 3.24 20.08 20.08
CA ASP A 182 2.40 20.99 20.87
C ASP A 182 1.85 22.17 20.03
N GLU A 183 2.67 22.72 19.10
CA GLU A 183 2.20 23.75 18.17
C GLU A 183 1.13 23.20 17.21
N TRP A 184 1.24 21.95 16.79
CA TRP A 184 0.25 21.30 15.93
C TRP A 184 -1.08 21.12 16.67
N ILE A 185 -1.04 20.63 17.90
CA ILE A 185 -2.24 20.53 18.76
C ILE A 185 -2.85 21.92 18.97
N ALA A 186 -2.05 22.93 19.35
CA ALA A 186 -2.53 24.30 19.58
C ALA A 186 -3.16 24.92 18.31
N ALA A 187 -2.59 24.64 17.13
CA ALA A 187 -3.16 25.07 15.85
C ALA A 187 -4.55 24.46 15.60
N MET A 188 -4.70 23.15 15.85
CA MET A 188 -5.97 22.45 15.69
C MET A 188 -7.01 22.92 16.72
N GLU A 189 -6.62 23.13 17.98
CA GLU A 189 -7.50 23.69 19.01
C GLU A 189 -8.00 25.08 18.65
N LYS A 190 -7.12 25.95 18.14
CA LYS A 190 -7.48 27.29 17.67
C LYS A 190 -8.49 27.22 16.52
N LEU A 191 -8.24 26.37 15.50
CA LEU A 191 -9.14 26.20 14.37
C LEU A 191 -10.52 25.71 14.80
N GLN A 192 -10.60 24.76 15.74
CA GLN A 192 -11.88 24.31 16.29
C GLN A 192 -12.61 25.42 17.05
N ALA A 193 -11.90 26.19 17.86
CA ALA A 193 -12.47 27.33 18.59
C ALA A 193 -12.99 28.42 17.65
N GLU A 194 -12.43 28.55 16.44
CA GLU A 194 -12.82 29.49 15.40
C GLU A 194 -13.85 28.89 14.41
N GLY A 195 -14.35 27.66 14.67
CA GLY A 195 -15.51 27.07 13.98
C GLY A 195 -15.16 26.00 12.92
N MET A 196 -13.88 25.60 12.75
CA MET A 196 -13.53 24.47 11.91
C MET A 196 -13.71 23.17 12.70
N GLU A 197 -14.78 22.42 12.44
CA GLU A 197 -15.15 21.22 13.19
C GLU A 197 -14.04 20.16 13.20
N ALA A 198 -13.42 19.91 12.04
CA ALA A 198 -12.39 18.91 11.81
C ALA A 198 -11.14 19.51 11.16
N PRO A 199 -10.23 20.11 11.92
CA PRO A 199 -8.99 20.67 11.37
C PRO A 199 -8.06 19.67 10.69
N LEU A 200 -8.12 18.40 11.07
CA LEU A 200 -7.35 17.29 10.50
C LEU A 200 -8.27 16.35 9.74
N SER A 201 -8.11 16.25 8.43
CA SER A 201 -8.89 15.31 7.64
C SER A 201 -8.33 13.89 7.74
N LEU A 202 -9.23 12.91 7.79
CA LEU A 202 -8.95 11.49 7.88
C LEU A 202 -9.92 10.72 6.97
N GLY A 203 -9.47 9.63 6.36
CA GLY A 203 -10.29 8.71 5.58
C GLY A 203 -10.49 7.36 6.27
N GLU A 204 -10.76 6.34 5.49
CA GLU A 204 -10.97 4.96 5.93
C GLU A 204 -9.84 4.41 6.84
N GLN A 205 -10.07 3.27 7.48
CA GLN A 205 -9.25 2.74 8.59
C GLN A 205 -7.74 2.69 8.32
N TRP A 206 -7.31 2.41 7.09
CA TRP A 206 -5.88 2.37 6.80
C TRP A 206 -5.21 3.76 6.94
N THR A 207 -5.94 4.86 6.70
CA THR A 207 -5.43 6.23 6.93
C THR A 207 -5.30 6.51 8.43
N ALA A 208 -6.17 5.93 9.25
CA ALA A 208 -6.04 5.98 10.72
C ALA A 208 -4.81 5.17 11.20
N MET A 209 -4.48 4.05 10.55
CA MET A 209 -3.24 3.29 10.78
C MET A 209 -2.01 4.12 10.39
N HIS A 210 -2.06 4.79 9.25
CA HIS A 210 -1.00 5.68 8.78
C HIS A 210 -0.76 6.86 9.73
N LEU A 211 -1.83 7.49 10.22
CA LEU A 211 -1.75 8.52 11.27
C LEU A 211 -1.18 7.94 12.57
N PHE A 212 -1.64 6.75 13.00
CA PHE A 212 -1.16 6.07 14.19
C PHE A 212 0.36 5.82 14.14
N GLU A 213 0.87 5.21 13.07
CA GLU A 213 2.31 4.94 12.96
C GLU A 213 3.15 6.22 12.94
N THR A 214 2.64 7.29 12.32
CA THR A 214 3.34 8.57 12.24
C THR A 214 3.37 9.29 13.60
N VAL A 215 2.26 9.25 14.36
CA VAL A 215 2.23 9.79 15.74
C VAL A 215 3.09 8.94 16.69
N LEU A 216 3.12 7.63 16.50
CA LEU A 216 4.01 6.73 17.24
C LEU A 216 5.48 7.11 16.99
N LEU A 217 5.86 7.32 15.71
CA LEU A 217 7.19 7.79 15.33
C LEU A 217 7.51 9.16 15.94
N ALA A 218 6.59 10.13 15.86
CA ALA A 218 6.75 11.47 16.42
C ALA A 218 6.95 11.44 17.94
N SER A 219 6.32 10.50 18.63
CA SER A 219 6.34 10.38 20.09
C SER A 219 7.56 9.62 20.62
N LEU A 220 8.02 8.60 19.89
CA LEU A 220 9.12 7.72 20.29
C LEU A 220 10.48 8.18 19.74
N GLY A 221 10.48 8.88 18.61
CA GLY A 221 11.66 9.11 17.80
C GLY A 221 12.05 7.88 16.96
N PRO A 222 12.96 8.03 15.99
CA PRO A 222 13.24 7.00 15.00
C PRO A 222 13.86 5.72 15.59
N GLN A 223 14.69 5.84 16.63
CA GLN A 223 15.37 4.70 17.22
C GLN A 223 14.41 3.77 17.98
N ASP A 224 13.59 4.34 18.88
CA ASP A 224 12.64 3.55 19.68
C ASP A 224 11.47 3.06 18.80
N TYR A 225 11.04 3.84 17.80
CA TYR A 225 10.10 3.41 16.79
C TYR A 225 10.61 2.17 16.04
N ALA A 226 11.85 2.19 15.55
CA ALA A 226 12.45 1.01 14.91
C ALA A 226 12.59 -0.17 15.91
N GLY A 227 12.85 0.13 17.19
CA GLY A 227 12.93 -0.83 18.26
C GLY A 227 11.65 -1.62 18.53
N ILE A 228 10.49 -1.02 18.32
CA ILE A 228 9.17 -1.69 18.40
C ILE A 228 9.11 -2.88 17.44
N TRP A 229 9.56 -2.69 16.21
CA TRP A 229 9.43 -3.69 15.14
C TRP A 229 10.47 -4.81 15.21
N THR A 230 11.53 -4.61 15.97
CA THR A 230 12.58 -5.60 16.22
C THR A 230 12.46 -6.32 17.57
N GLY A 231 11.50 -5.90 18.41
CA GLY A 231 11.35 -6.37 19.79
C GLY A 231 12.37 -5.78 20.77
N ALA A 232 13.14 -4.75 20.38
CA ALA A 232 14.04 -4.05 21.30
C ALA A 232 13.29 -3.09 22.24
N VAL A 233 12.09 -2.66 21.86
CA VAL A 233 11.19 -1.82 22.66
C VAL A 233 9.85 -2.55 22.81
N GLY A 234 9.40 -2.74 24.06
CA GLY A 234 8.14 -3.41 24.34
C GLY A 234 6.93 -2.50 24.20
N TRP A 235 5.80 -3.07 23.78
CA TRP A 235 4.52 -2.38 23.66
C TRP A 235 3.93 -1.95 25.02
N ASP A 236 4.34 -2.55 26.13
CA ASP A 236 3.87 -2.29 27.49
C ASP A 236 4.65 -1.18 28.22
N THR A 237 5.51 -0.46 27.51
CA THR A 237 6.34 0.60 28.10
C THR A 237 5.55 1.91 28.32
N PRO A 238 5.91 2.73 29.34
CA PRO A 238 5.29 4.02 29.56
C PRO A 238 5.47 5.00 28.40
N GLN A 239 6.53 4.85 27.58
CA GLN A 239 6.75 5.68 26.38
C GLN A 239 5.69 5.36 25.32
N VAL A 240 5.44 4.08 25.08
CA VAL A 240 4.37 3.65 24.16
C VAL A 240 3.01 4.12 24.65
N GLN A 241 2.71 3.98 25.96
CA GLN A 241 1.46 4.50 26.50
C GLN A 241 1.27 5.98 26.19
N ARG A 242 2.29 6.82 26.40
CA ARG A 242 2.23 8.26 26.06
C ARG A 242 2.01 8.49 24.56
N ALA A 243 2.64 7.69 23.70
CA ALA A 243 2.42 7.77 22.25
C ALA A 243 0.96 7.47 21.87
N LEU A 244 0.34 6.50 22.54
CA LEU A 244 -1.09 6.18 22.33
C LEU A 244 -2.01 7.29 22.87
N GLU A 245 -1.66 7.95 23.97
CA GLU A 245 -2.36 9.12 24.51
C GLU A 245 -2.25 10.31 23.54
N ASN A 246 -1.08 10.53 22.93
CA ASN A 246 -0.88 11.52 21.88
C ASN A 246 -1.75 11.20 20.65
N TYR A 247 -1.80 9.94 20.23
CA TYR A 247 -2.67 9.53 19.14
C TYR A 247 -4.16 9.76 19.45
N LEU A 248 -4.60 9.40 20.65
CA LEU A 248 -5.97 9.71 21.09
C LEU A 248 -6.26 11.22 21.06
N THR A 249 -5.28 12.04 21.43
CA THR A 249 -5.42 13.51 21.41
C THR A 249 -5.59 14.02 19.98
N VAL A 250 -4.74 13.57 19.04
CA VAL A 250 -4.83 13.95 17.62
C VAL A 250 -6.16 13.52 17.00
N MET A 251 -6.66 12.33 17.33
CA MET A 251 -7.93 11.81 16.84
C MET A 251 -9.18 12.66 17.22
N ARG A 252 -9.05 13.55 18.20
CA ARG A 252 -10.15 14.48 18.58
C ARG A 252 -10.41 15.57 17.54
N PHE A 253 -9.44 15.80 16.64
CA PHE A 253 -9.48 16.85 15.62
C PHE A 253 -9.89 16.32 14.25
N THR A 254 -10.20 15.02 14.13
CA THR A 254 -10.54 14.38 12.85
C THR A 254 -12.05 14.44 12.58
N ASN A 255 -12.40 14.38 11.29
CA ASN A 255 -13.78 14.32 10.83
C ASN A 255 -14.49 13.02 11.27
N SER A 256 -15.76 13.14 11.60
CA SER A 256 -16.59 12.02 12.12
C SER A 256 -16.98 11.00 11.05
N ASP A 257 -16.99 11.38 9.78
CA ASP A 257 -17.33 10.55 8.62
C ASP A 257 -16.13 9.86 7.97
N ALA A 258 -14.96 9.90 8.61
CA ALA A 258 -13.69 9.34 8.10
C ALA A 258 -13.83 7.92 7.53
N ALA A 259 -14.60 7.05 8.20
CA ALA A 259 -14.77 5.65 7.77
C ALA A 259 -15.45 5.49 6.40
N SER A 260 -16.09 6.55 5.88
CA SER A 260 -16.78 6.55 4.58
C SER A 260 -16.03 7.28 3.47
N LEU A 261 -14.89 7.91 3.80
CA LEU A 261 -14.08 8.67 2.84
C LEU A 261 -12.90 7.83 2.36
N ALA A 262 -12.70 7.77 1.04
CA ALA A 262 -11.42 7.33 0.51
C ALA A 262 -10.30 8.32 0.89
N TRP A 263 -9.06 7.92 0.83
CA TRP A 263 -7.93 8.79 1.17
C TRP A 263 -7.87 10.05 0.30
N GLN A 264 -8.28 9.93 -0.98
CA GLN A 264 -8.37 11.05 -1.92
C GLN A 264 -9.40 12.07 -1.45
N ASP A 265 -10.58 11.61 -1.02
CA ASP A 265 -11.64 12.49 -0.53
C ASP A 265 -11.17 13.24 0.73
N ALA A 266 -10.50 12.55 1.66
CA ALA A 266 -9.93 13.16 2.84
C ALA A 266 -8.83 14.18 2.50
N ALA A 267 -7.93 13.87 1.59
CA ALA A 267 -6.88 14.79 1.14
C ALA A 267 -7.47 16.02 0.40
N GLN A 268 -8.56 15.82 -0.35
CA GLN A 268 -9.25 16.89 -1.06
C GLN A 268 -9.87 17.93 -0.11
N LEU A 269 -10.30 17.55 1.10
CA LEU A 269 -10.80 18.50 2.10
C LEU A 269 -9.77 19.59 2.42
N VAL A 270 -8.46 19.24 2.43
CA VAL A 270 -7.40 20.23 2.67
C VAL A 270 -7.29 21.23 1.53
N VAL A 271 -7.22 20.78 0.28
CA VAL A 271 -7.05 21.69 -0.87
C VAL A 271 -8.32 22.48 -1.19
N ASN A 272 -9.46 22.07 -0.68
CA ASN A 272 -10.71 22.84 -0.70
C ASN A 272 -10.81 23.86 0.44
N GLY A 273 -10.04 23.69 1.53
CA GLY A 273 -10.09 24.53 2.71
C GLY A 273 -11.16 24.09 3.74
N ASP A 274 -11.72 22.89 3.58
CA ASP A 274 -12.68 22.28 4.51
C ASP A 274 -11.98 21.67 5.73
N ALA A 275 -10.68 21.32 5.58
CA ALA A 275 -9.75 20.98 6.64
C ALA A 275 -8.46 21.78 6.50
N ALA A 276 -7.72 21.94 7.59
CA ALA A 276 -6.42 22.63 7.57
C ALA A 276 -5.27 21.69 7.27
N PHE A 277 -5.36 20.44 7.73
CA PHE A 277 -4.28 19.45 7.72
C PHE A 277 -4.76 18.07 7.24
N ASN A 278 -3.83 17.33 6.63
CA ASN A 278 -3.95 15.90 6.37
C ASN A 278 -2.58 15.22 6.56
N VAL A 279 -2.53 14.09 7.26
CA VAL A 279 -1.33 13.25 7.32
C VAL A 279 -1.47 12.16 6.28
N MET A 280 -0.62 12.20 5.26
CA MET A 280 -0.65 11.28 4.12
C MET A 280 0.73 11.20 3.47
N GLY A 281 1.04 10.06 2.88
CA GLY A 281 2.27 9.93 2.12
C GLY A 281 2.31 10.84 0.88
N ASP A 282 3.46 10.90 0.27
CA ASP A 282 3.77 11.86 -0.80
C ASP A 282 3.00 11.60 -2.11
N TRP A 283 2.35 10.44 -2.29
CA TRP A 283 1.38 10.24 -3.37
C TRP A 283 0.22 11.26 -3.35
N ALA A 284 -0.03 11.92 -2.21
CA ALA A 284 -1.01 13.00 -2.13
C ALA A 284 -0.60 14.21 -2.99
N GLU A 285 0.70 14.46 -3.16
CA GLU A 285 1.21 15.50 -4.03
C GLU A 285 0.80 15.25 -5.50
N GLY A 286 1.01 14.02 -6.00
CA GLY A 286 0.58 13.63 -7.34
C GLY A 286 -0.93 13.82 -7.54
N PHE A 287 -1.73 13.46 -6.53
CA PHE A 287 -3.18 13.68 -6.55
C PHE A 287 -3.56 15.16 -6.56
N PHE A 288 -2.90 16.01 -5.78
CA PHE A 288 -3.18 17.45 -5.80
C PHE A 288 -2.82 18.09 -7.16
N LYS A 289 -1.75 17.64 -7.79
CA LYS A 289 -1.36 18.10 -9.14
C LYS A 289 -2.39 17.70 -10.19
N GLU A 290 -2.93 16.48 -10.12
CA GLU A 290 -4.02 16.03 -10.99
C GLU A 290 -5.27 16.91 -10.85
N LEU A 291 -5.58 17.35 -9.63
CA LEU A 291 -6.65 18.31 -9.36
C LEU A 291 -6.33 19.74 -9.85
N GLY A 292 -5.18 19.96 -10.49
CA GLY A 292 -4.74 21.28 -10.96
C GLY A 292 -4.36 22.23 -9.84
N LYS A 293 -3.97 21.71 -8.65
CA LYS A 293 -3.59 22.54 -7.51
C LYS A 293 -2.12 22.95 -7.59
N THR A 294 -1.85 24.16 -7.15
CA THR A 294 -0.52 24.78 -7.19
C THR A 294 0.22 24.63 -5.88
N PRO A 295 1.44 24.04 -5.88
CA PRO A 295 2.30 23.97 -4.70
C PRO A 295 2.53 25.34 -4.07
N ARG A 296 2.60 25.40 -2.74
CA ARG A 296 2.77 26.61 -1.91
C ARG A 296 1.61 27.60 -1.95
N GLU A 297 0.70 27.49 -2.93
CA GLU A 297 -0.49 28.33 -3.04
C GLU A 297 -1.76 27.63 -2.54
N ASP A 298 -2.04 26.41 -3.04
CA ASP A 298 -3.23 25.64 -2.69
C ASP A 298 -2.94 24.58 -1.62
N PHE A 299 -1.71 24.10 -1.57
CA PHE A 299 -1.22 23.18 -0.54
C PHE A 299 0.25 23.46 -0.20
N GLY A 300 0.58 23.24 1.06
CA GLY A 300 1.95 23.22 1.57
C GLY A 300 2.25 21.88 2.22
N TRP A 301 3.51 21.65 2.52
CA TRP A 301 3.98 20.41 3.12
C TRP A 301 5.14 20.63 4.09
N GLN A 302 5.24 19.70 5.00
CA GLN A 302 6.40 19.54 5.90
C GLN A 302 6.35 18.13 6.50
N PRO A 303 7.42 17.62 7.12
CA PRO A 303 7.32 16.44 7.98
C PRO A 303 6.30 16.67 9.10
N VAL A 304 5.56 15.62 9.49
CA VAL A 304 4.69 15.71 10.67
C VAL A 304 5.52 16.18 11.87
N PRO A 305 5.04 17.18 12.66
CA PRO A 305 5.77 17.72 13.80
C PRO A 305 6.23 16.63 14.76
N GLY A 306 7.52 16.65 15.11
CA GLY A 306 8.19 15.60 15.89
C GLY A 306 8.89 14.52 15.05
N THR A 307 8.76 14.56 13.70
CA THR A 307 9.43 13.61 12.80
C THR A 307 10.49 14.26 11.90
N GLN A 308 10.86 15.50 12.16
CA GLN A 308 11.90 16.20 11.40
C GLN A 308 13.21 15.40 11.42
N GLY A 309 13.92 15.37 10.28
CA GLY A 309 15.15 14.58 10.14
C GLY A 309 14.92 13.07 10.06
N THR A 310 13.65 12.63 9.96
CA THR A 310 13.28 11.23 9.75
C THR A 310 12.50 11.08 8.45
N PHE A 311 12.83 10.07 7.68
CA PHE A 311 12.13 9.65 6.47
C PHE A 311 11.40 8.33 6.76
N GLN A 312 10.10 8.37 6.97
CA GLN A 312 9.30 7.16 7.11
C GLN A 312 9.00 6.58 5.73
N PHE A 313 9.60 5.45 5.47
CA PHE A 313 9.81 4.89 4.13
C PHE A 313 8.82 3.78 3.80
N LEU A 314 8.41 3.76 2.54
CA LEU A 314 7.91 2.58 1.84
C LEU A 314 8.38 2.59 0.39
N SER A 315 8.30 1.44 -0.28
CA SER A 315 8.61 1.32 -1.70
C SER A 315 7.66 0.30 -2.31
N ASP A 316 6.98 0.70 -3.37
CA ASP A 316 6.26 -0.22 -4.22
C ASP A 316 7.25 -1.01 -5.08
N SER A 317 6.96 -2.27 -5.28
CA SER A 317 7.77 -3.16 -6.11
C SER A 317 6.90 -4.13 -6.89
N PHE A 318 7.40 -4.60 -8.04
CA PHE A 318 6.78 -5.68 -8.80
C PHE A 318 7.56 -6.98 -8.65
N VAL A 319 6.83 -8.09 -8.62
CA VAL A 319 7.37 -9.43 -8.39
C VAL A 319 7.16 -10.34 -9.60
N LEU A 320 7.93 -11.44 -9.65
CA LEU A 320 7.72 -12.55 -10.57
C LEU A 320 7.17 -13.76 -9.81
N PRO A 321 5.93 -14.18 -10.07
CA PRO A 321 5.36 -15.38 -9.48
C PRO A 321 6.14 -16.65 -9.87
N ALA A 322 6.27 -17.61 -8.95
CA ALA A 322 6.94 -18.89 -9.21
C ALA A 322 6.29 -19.71 -10.36
N ASN A 323 5.04 -19.42 -10.71
CA ASN A 323 4.30 -20.06 -11.78
C ASN A 323 3.60 -19.01 -12.67
N ALA A 324 4.29 -17.92 -13.02
CA ALA A 324 3.74 -16.89 -13.89
C ALA A 324 3.26 -17.51 -15.22
N PRO A 325 1.99 -17.29 -15.62
CA PRO A 325 1.45 -17.87 -16.86
C PRO A 325 2.23 -17.47 -18.11
N HIS A 326 2.69 -16.21 -18.17
CA HIS A 326 3.46 -15.63 -19.29
C HIS A 326 4.81 -15.09 -18.80
N ARG A 327 5.64 -15.98 -18.26
CA ARG A 327 6.91 -15.64 -17.58
C ARG A 327 7.81 -14.69 -18.38
N ASP A 328 7.98 -14.89 -19.67
CA ASP A 328 8.88 -14.08 -20.50
C ASP A 328 8.32 -12.65 -20.69
N ALA A 329 7.00 -12.51 -20.82
CA ALA A 329 6.32 -11.22 -20.86
C ALA A 329 6.37 -10.50 -19.49
N ALA A 330 6.25 -11.25 -18.38
CA ALA A 330 6.46 -10.73 -17.04
C ALA A 330 7.88 -10.20 -16.83
N VAL A 331 8.89 -10.91 -17.31
CA VAL A 331 10.29 -10.46 -17.28
C VAL A 331 10.49 -9.19 -18.13
N ALA A 332 9.84 -9.09 -19.30
CA ALA A 332 9.86 -7.87 -20.11
C ALA A 332 9.25 -6.68 -19.37
N TRP A 333 8.10 -6.89 -18.68
CA TRP A 333 7.51 -5.88 -17.80
C TRP A 333 8.46 -5.45 -16.67
N LEU A 334 9.05 -6.41 -15.95
CA LEU A 334 9.96 -6.11 -14.84
C LEU A 334 11.20 -5.34 -15.29
N LYS A 335 11.70 -5.58 -16.52
CA LYS A 335 12.79 -4.79 -17.11
C LYS A 335 12.39 -3.34 -17.30
N VAL A 336 11.18 -3.06 -17.76
CA VAL A 336 10.68 -1.70 -17.92
C VAL A 336 10.48 -1.05 -16.55
N ALA A 337 9.85 -1.75 -15.60
CA ALA A 337 9.60 -1.27 -14.25
C ALA A 337 10.90 -0.91 -13.49
N GLY A 338 11.98 -1.68 -13.70
CA GLY A 338 13.31 -1.40 -13.13
C GLY A 338 14.18 -0.45 -13.96
N SER A 339 13.77 -0.10 -15.20
CA SER A 339 14.55 0.77 -16.06
C SER A 339 14.51 2.24 -15.64
N LYS A 340 15.53 3.01 -16.08
CA LYS A 340 15.55 4.46 -15.88
C LYS A 340 14.36 5.12 -16.56
N GLU A 341 14.08 4.78 -17.81
CA GLU A 341 12.98 5.36 -18.58
C GLU A 341 11.61 5.06 -17.95
N GLY A 342 11.41 3.82 -17.48
CA GLY A 342 10.16 3.44 -16.81
C GLY A 342 9.94 4.23 -15.51
N GLN A 343 10.98 4.34 -14.68
CA GLN A 343 10.89 5.08 -13.40
C GLN A 343 10.82 6.60 -13.60
N ASP A 344 11.54 7.16 -14.57
CA ASP A 344 11.46 8.59 -14.89
C ASP A 344 10.12 8.99 -15.54
N ALA A 345 9.42 8.06 -16.21
CA ALA A 345 8.06 8.30 -16.68
C ALA A 345 7.02 8.21 -15.55
N PHE A 346 7.20 7.27 -14.63
CA PHE A 346 6.25 6.94 -13.57
C PHE A 346 6.28 7.93 -12.40
N ASN A 347 7.46 8.14 -11.79
CA ASN A 347 7.58 8.77 -10.47
C ASN A 347 7.17 10.25 -10.42
N PRO A 348 7.50 11.10 -11.42
CA PRO A 348 7.08 12.52 -11.41
C PRO A 348 5.57 12.70 -11.45
N VAL A 349 4.85 11.74 -12.06
CA VAL A 349 3.38 11.75 -12.18
C VAL A 349 2.72 11.16 -10.94
N LYS A 350 3.28 10.04 -10.44
CA LYS A 350 2.79 9.33 -9.24
C LYS A 350 2.94 10.17 -7.97
N GLY A 351 3.90 11.11 -7.90
CA GLY A 351 4.25 11.83 -6.69
C GLY A 351 5.18 11.01 -5.77
N SER A 352 6.21 10.40 -6.35
CA SER A 352 7.21 9.59 -5.63
C SER A 352 8.61 9.86 -6.16
N ILE A 353 9.64 9.46 -5.43
CA ILE A 353 11.01 9.50 -5.93
C ILE A 353 11.43 8.12 -6.47
N PRO A 354 12.37 8.06 -7.43
CA PRO A 354 12.74 6.81 -8.05
C PRO A 354 13.53 5.90 -7.11
N ALA A 355 13.39 4.60 -7.28
CA ALA A 355 14.24 3.60 -6.63
C ALA A 355 15.62 3.45 -7.30
N ARG A 356 16.06 4.46 -8.03
CA ARG A 356 17.33 4.51 -8.78
C ARG A 356 18.09 5.80 -8.47
N SER A 357 19.40 5.70 -8.31
CA SER A 357 20.27 6.86 -8.05
C SER A 357 20.66 7.63 -9.31
N ASP A 358 20.44 7.06 -10.50
CA ASP A 358 20.80 7.62 -11.82
C ASP A 358 19.59 8.26 -12.55
N ALA A 359 18.47 8.45 -11.87
CA ALA A 359 17.27 9.11 -12.41
C ALA A 359 17.57 10.56 -12.85
N ASP A 360 16.77 11.06 -13.82
CA ASP A 360 16.91 12.43 -14.28
C ASP A 360 16.18 13.40 -13.32
N ARG A 361 16.94 13.97 -12.38
CA ARG A 361 16.42 14.88 -11.36
C ARG A 361 15.65 16.08 -11.95
N SER A 362 15.91 16.47 -13.19
CA SER A 362 15.24 17.61 -13.84
C SER A 362 13.76 17.37 -14.15
N LEU A 363 13.32 16.10 -14.15
CA LEU A 363 11.93 15.71 -14.36
C LEU A 363 11.06 15.86 -13.10
N TYR A 364 11.70 16.03 -11.94
CA TYR A 364 11.04 16.06 -10.62
C TYR A 364 10.88 17.52 -10.15
N ASP A 365 9.74 17.84 -9.57
CA ASP A 365 9.42 19.18 -9.07
C ASP A 365 10.11 19.51 -7.73
N GLU A 366 9.78 20.69 -7.17
CA GLU A 366 10.36 21.18 -5.92
C GLU A 366 10.20 20.21 -4.75
N TYR A 367 8.97 19.63 -4.59
CA TYR A 367 8.71 18.69 -3.51
C TYR A 367 9.54 17.42 -3.68
N LEU A 368 9.47 16.80 -4.84
CA LEU A 368 10.14 15.54 -5.12
C LEU A 368 11.67 15.67 -5.08
N GLN A 369 12.22 16.80 -5.56
CA GLN A 369 13.66 17.08 -5.42
C GLN A 369 14.05 17.22 -3.94
N SER A 370 13.23 17.88 -3.12
CA SER A 370 13.43 17.96 -1.66
C SER A 370 13.34 16.56 -1.00
N ALA A 371 12.41 15.71 -1.44
CA ALA A 371 12.30 14.35 -0.95
C ALA A 371 13.52 13.48 -1.31
N MET A 372 14.11 13.67 -2.51
CA MET A 372 15.38 13.03 -2.89
C MET A 372 16.53 13.45 -1.96
N ASP A 373 16.63 14.75 -1.60
CA ASP A 373 17.65 15.26 -0.69
C ASP A 373 17.46 14.72 0.74
N ASP A 374 16.20 14.69 1.20
CA ASP A 374 15.84 14.15 2.51
C ASP A 374 16.11 12.63 2.61
N TRP A 375 15.86 11.87 1.54
CA TRP A 375 16.20 10.46 1.47
C TRP A 375 17.69 10.19 1.70
N GLN A 376 18.56 11.07 1.22
CA GLN A 376 20.01 10.95 1.35
C GLN A 376 20.52 11.35 2.74
N THR A 377 19.79 12.21 3.45
CA THR A 377 20.31 12.88 4.65
C THR A 377 19.59 12.50 5.95
N ASN A 378 18.33 12.06 5.86
CA ASN A 378 17.51 11.76 7.02
C ASN A 378 17.73 10.33 7.53
N THR A 379 17.37 10.09 8.80
CA THR A 379 17.26 8.73 9.34
C THR A 379 16.05 8.03 8.71
N VAL A 380 16.27 6.92 8.04
CA VAL A 380 15.19 6.16 7.39
C VAL A 380 14.63 5.11 8.35
N VAL A 381 13.29 5.07 8.48
CA VAL A 381 12.55 4.05 9.22
C VAL A 381 11.41 3.51 8.35
N GLY A 382 11.06 2.24 8.50
CA GLY A 382 10.01 1.60 7.68
C GLY A 382 8.59 1.93 8.14
N SER A 383 7.65 1.98 7.18
CA SER A 383 6.21 2.11 7.45
C SER A 383 5.59 0.78 7.88
N LEU A 384 4.74 0.81 8.92
CA LEU A 384 3.87 -0.30 9.32
C LEU A 384 2.70 -0.45 8.34
N SER A 385 2.02 0.65 8.06
CA SER A 385 0.80 0.69 7.24
C SER A 385 1.03 0.05 5.86
N HIS A 386 2.25 0.17 5.36
CA HIS A 386 2.67 -0.33 4.04
C HIS A 386 3.60 -1.56 4.12
N GLY A 387 3.53 -2.32 5.22
CA GLY A 387 4.14 -3.65 5.31
C GLY A 387 5.68 -3.70 5.29
N VAL A 388 6.38 -2.54 5.48
CA VAL A 388 7.85 -2.56 5.52
C VAL A 388 8.37 -3.26 6.76
N VAL A 389 7.76 -2.97 7.94
CA VAL A 389 8.25 -3.43 9.24
C VAL A 389 7.52 -4.63 9.82
N ALA A 390 6.33 -4.96 9.32
CA ALA A 390 5.52 -6.09 9.78
C ALA A 390 4.99 -6.91 8.60
N ASN A 391 4.99 -8.24 8.74
CA ASN A 391 4.33 -9.12 7.77
C ASN A 391 2.80 -9.00 7.88
N ASP A 392 2.08 -9.51 6.89
CA ASP A 392 0.63 -9.39 6.80
C ASP A 392 -0.10 -9.93 8.03
N SER A 393 0.37 -11.03 8.62
CA SER A 393 -0.27 -11.61 9.81
C SER A 393 -0.20 -10.66 11.01
N TRP A 394 0.98 -10.11 11.30
CA TRP A 394 1.14 -9.18 12.42
C TRP A 394 0.43 -7.85 12.16
N LYS A 395 0.55 -7.32 10.96
CA LYS A 395 -0.17 -6.10 10.55
C LYS A 395 -1.68 -6.26 10.73
N GLN A 396 -2.26 -7.39 10.35
CA GLN A 396 -3.70 -7.66 10.50
C GLN A 396 -4.15 -7.68 11.97
N GLU A 397 -3.32 -8.23 12.88
CA GLU A 397 -3.61 -8.18 14.32
C GLU A 397 -3.58 -6.73 14.84
N ILE A 398 -2.62 -5.92 14.39
CA ILE A 398 -2.54 -4.49 14.74
C ILE A 398 -3.73 -3.73 14.15
N ASP A 399 -4.14 -3.99 12.90
CA ASP A 399 -5.33 -3.41 12.26
C ASP A 399 -6.60 -3.72 13.07
N THR A 400 -6.70 -4.95 13.59
CA THR A 400 -7.82 -5.37 14.46
C THR A 400 -7.81 -4.61 15.78
N ALA A 401 -6.64 -4.48 16.42
CA ALA A 401 -6.48 -3.72 17.67
C ALA A 401 -6.84 -2.24 17.46
N LEU A 402 -6.40 -1.64 16.34
CA LEU A 402 -6.75 -0.27 15.98
C LEU A 402 -8.25 -0.11 15.74
N GLY A 403 -8.90 -1.03 15.03
CA GLY A 403 -10.35 -1.01 14.80
C GLY A 403 -11.15 -1.00 16.11
N LEU A 404 -10.73 -1.78 17.11
CA LEU A 404 -11.32 -1.78 18.44
C LEU A 404 -11.06 -0.44 19.18
N PHE A 405 -9.85 0.11 19.05
CA PHE A 405 -9.53 1.42 19.63
C PHE A 405 -10.35 2.56 19.02
N LEU A 406 -10.55 2.56 17.71
CA LEU A 406 -11.35 3.59 17.03
C LEU A 406 -12.79 3.64 17.55
N GLN A 407 -13.32 2.53 18.06
CA GLN A 407 -14.65 2.44 18.69
C GLN A 407 -14.62 2.80 20.19
N SER A 408 -13.67 2.23 20.93
CA SER A 408 -13.63 2.34 22.39
C SER A 408 -12.98 3.64 22.90
N LYS A 409 -12.00 4.15 22.17
CA LYS A 409 -11.10 5.26 22.58
C LYS A 409 -10.37 4.98 23.90
N ASP A 410 -10.19 3.71 24.26
CA ASP A 410 -9.51 3.26 25.48
C ASP A 410 -8.06 2.92 25.19
N VAL A 411 -7.15 3.77 25.68
CA VAL A 411 -5.69 3.62 25.46
C VAL A 411 -5.14 2.37 26.15
N ALA A 412 -5.63 2.03 27.34
CA ALA A 412 -5.12 0.87 28.06
C ALA A 412 -5.50 -0.44 27.37
N VAL A 413 -6.75 -0.54 26.89
CA VAL A 413 -7.22 -1.66 26.08
C VAL A 413 -6.44 -1.75 24.78
N PHE A 414 -6.18 -0.62 24.11
CA PHE A 414 -5.42 -0.60 22.87
C PHE A 414 -3.97 -1.06 23.07
N GLN A 415 -3.30 -0.58 24.13
CA GLN A 415 -1.93 -1.01 24.46
C GLN A 415 -1.85 -2.52 24.72
N GLN A 416 -2.79 -3.08 25.47
CA GLN A 416 -2.89 -4.51 25.71
C GLN A 416 -3.14 -5.31 24.43
N ALA A 417 -3.99 -4.80 23.54
CA ALA A 417 -4.26 -5.45 22.25
C ALA A 417 -3.01 -5.45 21.33
N LEU A 418 -2.25 -4.35 21.30
CA LEU A 418 -0.98 -4.26 20.57
C LEU A 418 0.08 -5.23 21.12
N LEU A 419 0.18 -5.36 22.46
CA LEU A 419 1.06 -6.34 23.10
C LEU A 419 0.63 -7.77 22.73
N ALA A 420 -0.66 -8.07 22.76
CA ALA A 420 -1.17 -9.38 22.37
C ALA A 420 -0.91 -9.69 20.88
N ALA A 421 -1.08 -8.70 20.01
CA ALA A 421 -0.75 -8.82 18.57
C ALA A 421 0.73 -9.13 18.35
N CYS A 422 1.61 -8.47 19.09
CA CYS A 422 3.04 -8.75 19.06
C CYS A 422 3.33 -10.18 19.53
N GLN A 423 2.83 -10.60 20.69
CA GLN A 423 3.03 -11.94 21.24
C GLN A 423 2.54 -13.06 20.31
N LYS A 424 1.53 -12.77 19.51
CA LYS A 424 0.96 -13.74 18.56
C LYS A 424 1.74 -13.84 17.25
N SER A 425 2.22 -12.73 16.72
CA SER A 425 2.70 -12.65 15.33
C SER A 425 3.96 -11.81 15.13
N GLY A 426 4.44 -11.09 16.15
CA GLY A 426 5.59 -10.20 16.09
C GLY A 426 6.79 -10.67 16.92
N PRO A 427 7.93 -9.97 16.80
CA PRO A 427 9.13 -10.19 17.60
C PRO A 427 8.99 -9.50 18.97
N CYS A 428 8.13 -10.03 19.85
CA CYS A 428 8.00 -9.49 21.20
C CYS A 428 9.25 -9.73 22.05
N PRO A 429 9.67 -8.75 22.92
CA PRO A 429 10.78 -8.93 23.83
C PRO A 429 10.54 -10.01 24.87
#